data_28b52fca7ea5de3b1c3654edce08ec8e
#
_entry.id   28b52fca7ea5de3b1c3654edce08ec8e
#
_cell.length_a   1.000
_cell.length_b   1.000
_cell.length_c   1.000
_cell.angle_alpha   90.00
_cell.angle_beta   90.00
_cell.angle_gamma   90.00
#
_symmetry.space_group_name_H-M   'P 1'
#
loop_
_entity.id
_entity.type
_entity.pdbx_description
1 polymer ?
#
loop_
_entity_poly.entity_id
_entity_poly.type
_entity_poly.pdbx_seq_one_letter_code
_entity_poly.pdbx_strand_id
1 'polypeptide(L)'
;MSNNMNLQGWLKAIYVAFAFCSAFFLGALKGILVGPIASLILIIGNSGVILGMFPSHVYWTVYTLVKTNRFDTPLKVAILFALPALFGLWLGLSIAGSVLVGVGYGFFTPWVSAFEAFRHDNESKKFYHCIVDGTWGTIKGSCTMVTDFADMCLHSFPIYLKELRESPYSKELQTLRFVHVPGCIIVGVMGLVVDIPLYTIIAIAKSPYMLFKGWFRLLHDLFSREGPFLETACIPIAGLAILFWPIVVIGSIIVAIVSSVFIGLYGSVIVYQERSFRRGMAYVIAMVAEFDEYTNDWLYLRDGSILPKPRYRKKKASQSSELSVGQNRVVGGKFNSVPTEAPAMLMPSLVHSRSVREAIQEVKMVQIWVNMMKSCEARGKELLDADLITSSDLYEWLKAKNVNEAAIISVGLPCYSLLHTIMHSIEAESGGLLLLDNVEVNYLNRPKDKLMDWFFNPVMVLKEQIRVIKLEEGEVRYLKKVVLFGSNAERRKAWENSSFVPEDALRAAQIEGISRRMIGMIRSVSKFPTYRRRFRQVVKSLISYSEGEADLTTSNSTKSVSSIENV
;
A
#
# COMPACT_ATOMS: atom_id res chain seq x y z
N MET A 1 -1.31 -14.45 38.33
CA MET A 1 -0.93 -13.08 38.73
C MET A 1 -2.21 -12.33 39.12
N SER A 2 -2.38 -12.07 40.39
CA SER A 2 -3.61 -11.55 41.01
C SER A 2 -3.82 -10.07 40.65
N ASN A 3 -5.00 -9.79 40.15
CA ASN A 3 -5.51 -8.45 39.84
C ASN A 3 -5.74 -7.61 41.09
N ASN A 4 -4.77 -6.88 41.52
CA ASN A 4 -5.01 -5.66 42.30
C ASN A 4 -5.02 -4.47 41.32
N MET A 5 -6.07 -4.31 40.56
CA MET A 5 -6.36 -3.01 39.96
C MET A 5 -6.68 -2.06 41.10
N ASN A 6 -5.70 -1.19 41.44
CA ASN A 6 -5.85 -0.15 42.44
C ASN A 6 -7.11 0.67 42.15
N LEU A 7 -7.84 1.07 43.21
CA LEU A 7 -9.02 1.96 43.15
C LEU A 7 -8.79 3.17 42.21
N GLN A 8 -7.58 3.70 42.20
CA GLN A 8 -7.15 4.75 41.27
C GLN A 8 -7.22 4.35 39.78
N GLY A 9 -6.97 3.08 39.44
CA GLY A 9 -7.11 2.58 38.08
C GLY A 9 -8.57 2.54 37.63
N TRP A 10 -9.46 2.10 38.51
CA TRP A 10 -10.90 2.11 38.25
C TRP A 10 -11.46 3.53 38.12
N LEU A 11 -11.07 4.46 38.98
CA LEU A 11 -11.48 5.86 38.90
C LEU A 11 -11.01 6.52 37.62
N LYS A 12 -9.77 6.25 37.17
CA LYS A 12 -9.27 6.73 35.87
C LYS A 12 -10.06 6.13 34.68
N ALA A 13 -10.40 4.84 34.71
CA ALA A 13 -11.18 4.20 33.66
C ALA A 13 -12.60 4.80 33.58
N ILE A 14 -13.26 5.02 34.72
CA ILE A 14 -14.58 5.67 34.82
C ILE A 14 -14.50 7.11 34.28
N TYR A 15 -13.48 7.87 34.67
CA TYR A 15 -13.28 9.24 34.16
C TYR A 15 -13.10 9.27 32.63
N VAL A 16 -12.27 8.37 32.08
CA VAL A 16 -12.06 8.27 30.62
C VAL A 16 -13.35 7.88 29.89
N ALA A 17 -14.11 6.92 30.45
CA ALA A 17 -15.39 6.52 29.87
C ALA A 17 -16.41 7.69 29.88
N PHE A 18 -16.48 8.41 31.00
CA PHE A 18 -17.36 9.57 31.13
C PHE A 18 -16.96 10.71 30.17
N ALA A 19 -15.66 11.01 30.09
CA ALA A 19 -15.12 12.01 29.14
C ALA A 19 -15.41 11.62 27.69
N PHE A 20 -15.25 10.34 27.33
CA PHE A 20 -15.59 9.83 26.01
C PHE A 20 -17.09 9.98 25.70
N CYS A 21 -17.97 9.56 26.62
CA CYS A 21 -19.40 9.71 26.44
C CYS A 21 -19.82 11.17 26.30
N SER A 22 -19.28 12.07 27.15
CA SER A 22 -19.60 13.50 27.07
C SER A 22 -19.12 14.14 25.76
N ALA A 23 -17.93 13.78 25.27
CA ALA A 23 -17.43 14.25 23.97
C ALA A 23 -18.28 13.71 22.81
N PHE A 24 -18.71 12.47 22.90
CA PHE A 24 -19.58 11.84 21.91
C PHE A 24 -20.93 12.55 21.84
N PHE A 25 -21.61 12.75 22.97
CA PHE A 25 -22.90 13.47 23.00
C PHE A 25 -22.77 14.91 22.57
N LEU A 26 -21.73 15.60 23.01
CA LEU A 26 -21.49 16.99 22.61
C LEU A 26 -21.19 17.11 21.12
N GLY A 27 -20.39 16.19 20.57
CA GLY A 27 -20.13 16.10 19.14
C GLY A 27 -21.39 15.79 18.32
N ALA A 28 -22.25 14.88 18.81
CA ALA A 28 -23.55 14.59 18.18
C ALA A 28 -24.47 15.80 18.18
N LEU A 29 -24.58 16.50 19.33
CA LEU A 29 -25.41 17.73 19.42
C LEU A 29 -24.93 18.80 18.46
N LYS A 30 -23.63 19.06 18.40
CA LYS A 30 -23.05 19.99 17.43
C LYS A 30 -23.27 19.54 15.98
N GLY A 31 -23.12 18.23 15.70
CA GLY A 31 -23.40 17.65 14.39
C GLY A 31 -24.83 17.89 13.94
N ILE A 32 -25.80 17.74 14.84
CA ILE A 32 -27.20 18.02 14.55
C ILE A 32 -27.45 19.52 14.28
N LEU A 33 -26.78 20.42 15.01
CA LEU A 33 -26.99 21.86 14.88
C LEU A 33 -26.23 22.46 13.67
N VAL A 34 -24.97 22.10 13.52
CA VAL A 34 -24.06 22.71 12.53
C VAL A 34 -23.96 21.86 11.27
N GLY A 35 -24.11 20.54 11.40
CA GLY A 35 -24.00 19.59 10.29
C GLY A 35 -24.89 19.92 9.09
N PRO A 36 -26.17 20.19 9.26
CA PRO A 36 -27.05 20.57 8.14
C PRO A 36 -26.58 21.83 7.42
N ILE A 37 -26.12 22.86 8.17
CA ILE A 37 -25.64 24.14 7.60
C ILE A 37 -24.35 23.87 6.77
N ALA A 38 -23.36 23.20 7.36
CA ALA A 38 -22.12 22.89 6.68
C ALA A 38 -22.34 21.96 5.47
N SER A 39 -23.23 20.99 5.59
CA SER A 39 -23.64 20.10 4.48
C SER A 39 -24.28 20.88 3.34
N LEU A 40 -25.20 21.79 3.64
CA LEU A 40 -25.85 22.63 2.62
C LEU A 40 -24.84 23.54 1.90
N ILE A 41 -23.91 24.16 2.62
CA ILE A 41 -22.85 24.98 2.03
C ILE A 41 -22.05 24.15 1.03
N LEU A 42 -21.62 22.94 1.42
CA LEU A 42 -20.84 22.05 0.54
C LEU A 42 -21.66 21.55 -0.64
N ILE A 43 -22.89 21.09 -0.41
CA ILE A 43 -23.74 20.55 -1.48
C ILE A 43 -24.08 21.64 -2.49
N ILE A 44 -24.54 22.79 -2.02
CA ILE A 44 -24.93 23.91 -2.91
C ILE A 44 -23.67 24.50 -3.55
N GLY A 45 -22.63 24.76 -2.78
CA GLY A 45 -21.38 25.33 -3.27
C GLY A 45 -20.72 24.48 -4.34
N ASN A 46 -20.46 23.22 -4.05
CA ASN A 46 -19.83 22.30 -5.01
C ASN A 46 -20.73 22.03 -6.22
N SER A 47 -22.04 21.85 -6.04
CA SER A 47 -22.97 21.68 -7.15
C SER A 47 -23.05 22.95 -8.02
N GLY A 48 -23.00 24.11 -7.39
CA GLY A 48 -22.93 25.41 -8.10
C GLY A 48 -21.65 25.53 -8.94
N VAL A 49 -20.50 25.15 -8.39
CA VAL A 49 -19.22 25.10 -9.13
C VAL A 49 -19.29 24.11 -10.28
N ILE A 50 -19.80 22.89 -10.04
CA ILE A 50 -19.94 21.86 -11.07
C ILE A 50 -20.80 22.36 -12.23
N LEU A 51 -21.99 22.88 -11.93
CA LEU A 51 -22.93 23.36 -12.95
C LEU A 51 -22.41 24.60 -13.65
N GLY A 52 -21.83 25.54 -12.91
CA GLY A 52 -21.29 26.78 -13.48
C GLY A 52 -20.09 26.57 -14.40
N MET A 53 -19.23 25.60 -14.05
CA MET A 53 -18.03 25.27 -14.82
C MET A 53 -18.31 24.24 -15.94
N PHE A 54 -19.46 23.58 -15.92
CA PHE A 54 -19.79 22.52 -16.87
C PHE A 54 -19.66 22.93 -18.34
N PRO A 55 -20.21 24.07 -18.79
CA PRO A 55 -20.06 24.51 -20.19
C PRO A 55 -18.59 24.71 -20.59
N SER A 56 -17.80 25.26 -19.70
CA SER A 56 -16.36 25.50 -19.90
C SER A 56 -15.60 24.17 -20.00
N HIS A 57 -15.90 23.21 -19.13
CA HIS A 57 -15.29 21.88 -19.15
C HIS A 57 -15.64 21.10 -20.42
N VAL A 58 -16.90 21.18 -20.88
CA VAL A 58 -17.34 20.60 -22.15
C VAL A 58 -16.56 21.22 -23.31
N TYR A 59 -16.53 22.56 -23.39
CA TYR A 59 -15.81 23.26 -24.44
C TYR A 59 -14.32 22.85 -24.50
N TRP A 60 -13.61 22.94 -23.37
CA TRP A 60 -12.18 22.62 -23.33
C TRP A 60 -11.89 21.14 -23.61
N THR A 61 -12.78 20.23 -23.22
CA THR A 61 -12.63 18.81 -23.48
C THR A 61 -12.79 18.52 -24.98
N VAL A 62 -13.85 19.06 -25.62
CA VAL A 62 -14.08 18.91 -27.06
C VAL A 62 -12.97 19.57 -27.87
N TYR A 63 -12.57 20.78 -27.50
CA TYR A 63 -11.45 21.48 -28.14
C TYR A 63 -10.15 20.67 -28.06
N THR A 64 -9.85 20.10 -26.90
CA THR A 64 -8.67 19.27 -26.70
C THR A 64 -8.74 17.98 -27.52
N LEU A 65 -9.89 17.32 -27.57
CA LEU A 65 -10.10 16.11 -28.38
C LEU A 65 -9.86 16.38 -29.87
N VAL A 66 -10.34 17.49 -30.39
CA VAL A 66 -10.17 17.87 -31.80
C VAL A 66 -8.69 18.18 -32.09
N LYS A 67 -8.04 18.95 -31.22
CA LYS A 67 -6.65 19.43 -31.43
C LYS A 67 -5.57 18.41 -31.11
N THR A 68 -5.83 17.41 -30.29
CA THR A 68 -4.81 16.40 -29.95
C THR A 68 -4.40 15.56 -31.16
N ASN A 69 -3.11 15.27 -31.28
CA ASN A 69 -2.56 14.41 -32.34
C ASN A 69 -2.35 12.96 -31.87
N ARG A 70 -2.84 12.62 -30.67
CA ARG A 70 -2.69 11.27 -30.10
C ARG A 70 -3.67 10.24 -30.63
N PHE A 71 -4.82 10.69 -31.13
CA PHE A 71 -5.92 9.85 -31.59
C PHE A 71 -6.11 9.98 -33.09
N ASP A 72 -6.36 8.86 -33.74
CA ASP A 72 -6.77 8.81 -35.13
C ASP A 72 -8.18 9.40 -35.33
N THR A 73 -8.47 9.92 -36.50
CA THR A 73 -9.76 10.54 -36.83
C THR A 73 -10.97 9.67 -36.48
N PRO A 74 -11.03 8.37 -36.83
CA PRO A 74 -12.15 7.51 -36.46
C PRO A 74 -12.35 7.41 -34.93
N LEU A 75 -11.24 7.35 -34.14
CA LEU A 75 -11.32 7.29 -32.70
C LEU A 75 -11.80 8.61 -32.10
N LYS A 76 -11.38 9.75 -32.64
CA LYS A 76 -11.89 11.06 -32.23
C LYS A 76 -13.39 11.17 -32.43
N VAL A 77 -13.90 10.71 -33.58
CA VAL A 77 -15.34 10.71 -33.88
C VAL A 77 -16.09 9.80 -32.92
N ALA A 78 -15.59 8.59 -32.66
CA ALA A 78 -16.20 7.65 -31.69
C ALA A 78 -16.27 8.24 -30.28
N ILE A 79 -15.18 8.88 -29.81
CA ILE A 79 -15.15 9.56 -28.51
C ILE A 79 -16.13 10.72 -28.48
N LEU A 80 -16.20 11.52 -29.56
CA LEU A 80 -17.12 12.66 -29.66
C LEU A 80 -18.60 12.23 -29.52
N PHE A 81 -18.97 11.08 -30.10
CA PHE A 81 -20.31 10.49 -29.92
C PHE A 81 -20.55 9.97 -28.51
N ALA A 82 -19.52 9.48 -27.83
CA ALA A 82 -19.63 9.00 -26.46
C ALA A 82 -19.64 10.14 -25.41
N LEU A 83 -19.08 11.32 -25.73
CA LEU A 83 -18.93 12.43 -24.79
C LEU A 83 -20.23 12.89 -24.12
N PRO A 84 -21.37 13.02 -24.81
CA PRO A 84 -22.62 13.44 -24.16
C PRO A 84 -23.04 12.50 -23.03
N ALA A 85 -22.95 11.19 -23.24
CA ALA A 85 -23.24 10.20 -22.21
C ALA A 85 -22.24 10.24 -21.06
N LEU A 86 -20.94 10.41 -21.38
CA LEU A 86 -19.88 10.54 -20.38
C LEU A 86 -20.03 11.82 -19.55
N PHE A 87 -20.42 12.93 -20.16
CA PHE A 87 -20.70 14.18 -19.44
C PHE A 87 -21.91 14.07 -18.52
N GLY A 88 -22.99 13.42 -18.97
CA GLY A 88 -24.15 13.14 -18.14
C GLY A 88 -23.80 12.27 -16.92
N LEU A 89 -23.05 11.20 -17.15
CA LEU A 89 -22.57 10.33 -16.08
C LEU A 89 -21.65 11.09 -15.11
N TRP A 90 -20.69 11.84 -15.63
CA TRP A 90 -19.77 12.65 -14.81
C TRP A 90 -20.53 13.68 -13.97
N LEU A 91 -21.49 14.37 -14.54
CA LEU A 91 -22.33 15.36 -13.85
C LEU A 91 -23.11 14.71 -12.70
N GLY A 92 -23.78 13.59 -12.99
CA GLY A 92 -24.55 12.85 -11.97
C GLY A 92 -23.66 12.35 -10.82
N LEU A 93 -22.53 11.74 -11.14
CA LEU A 93 -21.58 11.24 -10.13
C LEU A 93 -20.95 12.38 -9.32
N SER A 94 -20.63 13.51 -9.95
CA SER A 94 -20.04 14.66 -9.26
C SER A 94 -21.02 15.29 -8.27
N ILE A 95 -22.29 15.42 -8.65
CA ILE A 95 -23.34 15.94 -7.75
C ILE A 95 -23.59 14.94 -6.60
N ALA A 96 -23.72 13.64 -6.90
CA ALA A 96 -23.86 12.60 -5.88
C ALA A 96 -22.66 12.59 -4.91
N GLY A 97 -21.44 12.72 -5.44
CA GLY A 97 -20.21 12.86 -4.67
C GLY A 97 -20.23 14.10 -3.76
N SER A 98 -20.72 15.23 -4.25
CA SER A 98 -20.87 16.46 -3.46
C SER A 98 -21.85 16.31 -2.30
N VAL A 99 -22.94 15.55 -2.51
CA VAL A 99 -23.90 15.22 -1.43
C VAL A 99 -23.23 14.33 -0.36
N LEU A 100 -22.54 13.27 -0.79
CA LEU A 100 -21.85 12.37 0.14
C LEU A 100 -20.77 13.09 0.95
N VAL A 101 -19.94 13.90 0.29
CA VAL A 101 -18.89 14.69 0.95
C VAL A 101 -19.52 15.73 1.89
N GLY A 102 -20.56 16.42 1.45
CA GLY A 102 -21.25 17.42 2.25
C GLY A 102 -21.84 16.83 3.53
N VAL A 103 -22.58 15.73 3.42
CA VAL A 103 -23.15 15.04 4.58
C VAL A 103 -22.05 14.45 5.47
N GLY A 104 -21.08 13.78 4.87
CA GLY A 104 -19.94 13.22 5.62
C GLY A 104 -19.20 14.29 6.41
N TYR A 105 -18.73 15.34 5.74
CA TYR A 105 -18.00 16.43 6.39
C TYR A 105 -18.84 17.12 7.48
N GLY A 106 -20.08 17.50 7.16
CA GLY A 106 -20.93 18.27 8.06
C GLY A 106 -21.22 17.54 9.37
N PHE A 107 -21.46 16.24 9.32
CA PHE A 107 -21.83 15.47 10.52
C PHE A 107 -20.61 14.86 11.25
N PHE A 108 -19.52 14.48 10.54
CA PHE A 108 -18.37 13.88 11.19
C PHE A 108 -17.37 14.89 11.76
N THR A 109 -17.18 16.05 11.13
CA THR A 109 -16.22 17.06 11.59
C THR A 109 -16.50 17.56 13.02
N PRO A 110 -17.77 17.82 13.43
CA PRO A 110 -18.07 18.21 14.81
C PRO A 110 -17.70 17.13 15.85
N TRP A 111 -17.79 15.84 15.50
CA TRP A 111 -17.34 14.77 16.38
C TRP A 111 -15.82 14.75 16.52
N VAL A 112 -15.11 14.77 15.40
CA VAL A 112 -13.64 14.77 15.41
C VAL A 112 -13.10 15.94 16.22
N SER A 113 -13.64 17.16 16.01
CA SER A 113 -13.21 18.34 16.75
C SER A 113 -13.58 18.31 18.23
N ALA A 114 -14.69 17.67 18.62
CA ALA A 114 -15.02 17.46 20.03
C ALA A 114 -13.96 16.58 20.72
N PHE A 115 -13.45 15.55 20.04
CA PHE A 115 -12.40 14.68 20.58
C PHE A 115 -11.01 15.33 20.53
N GLU A 116 -10.68 16.06 19.48
CA GLU A 116 -9.41 16.79 19.38
C GLU A 116 -9.26 17.87 20.46
N ALA A 117 -10.35 18.47 20.89
CA ALA A 117 -10.33 19.45 21.98
C ALA A 117 -9.75 18.89 23.29
N PHE A 118 -9.89 17.58 23.54
CA PHE A 118 -9.32 16.93 24.73
C PHE A 118 -7.79 16.77 24.68
N ARG A 119 -7.14 17.05 23.55
CA ARG A 119 -5.66 17.03 23.43
C ARG A 119 -4.98 18.23 24.10
N HIS A 120 -5.69 19.32 24.33
CA HIS A 120 -5.12 20.50 24.95
C HIS A 120 -4.87 20.27 26.44
N ASP A 121 -3.72 20.67 26.94
CA ASP A 121 -3.34 20.48 28.35
C ASP A 121 -4.12 21.40 29.29
N ASN A 122 -4.56 22.58 28.81
CA ASN A 122 -5.26 23.57 29.58
C ASN A 122 -6.79 23.41 29.44
N GLU A 123 -7.51 23.24 30.59
CA GLU A 123 -8.95 22.97 30.58
C GLU A 123 -9.79 24.09 29.96
N SER A 124 -9.43 25.35 30.19
CA SER A 124 -10.11 26.48 29.54
C SER A 124 -9.97 26.47 28.03
N LYS A 125 -8.81 26.08 27.52
CA LYS A 125 -8.57 25.89 26.09
C LYS A 125 -9.34 24.69 25.55
N LYS A 126 -9.44 23.59 26.29
CA LYS A 126 -10.26 22.43 25.91
C LYS A 126 -11.69 22.82 25.66
N PHE A 127 -12.29 23.57 26.60
CA PHE A 127 -13.66 24.02 26.49
C PHE A 127 -13.85 24.96 25.30
N TYR A 128 -12.97 25.95 25.14
CA TYR A 128 -13.03 26.91 24.04
C TYR A 128 -12.91 26.22 22.68
N HIS A 129 -11.90 25.38 22.48
CA HIS A 129 -11.72 24.61 21.25
C HIS A 129 -12.84 23.61 21.02
N CYS A 130 -13.36 23.00 22.09
CA CYS A 130 -14.50 22.12 21.96
C CYS A 130 -15.71 22.83 21.37
N ILE A 131 -15.96 24.09 21.71
CA ILE A 131 -17.11 24.86 21.16
C ILE A 131 -16.77 25.42 19.78
N VAL A 132 -15.65 26.14 19.63
CA VAL A 132 -15.34 26.91 18.44
C VAL A 132 -14.98 26.02 17.24
N ASP A 133 -14.12 25.03 17.44
CA ASP A 133 -13.63 24.19 16.34
C ASP A 133 -14.73 23.26 15.79
N GLY A 134 -15.62 22.80 16.65
CA GLY A 134 -16.75 21.95 16.26
C GLY A 134 -17.95 22.69 15.68
N THR A 135 -18.00 24.02 15.76
CA THR A 135 -19.11 24.85 15.25
C THR A 135 -18.64 25.77 14.14
N TRP A 136 -18.07 26.90 14.48
CA TRP A 136 -17.59 27.87 13.51
C TRP A 136 -16.48 27.35 12.62
N GLY A 137 -15.56 26.56 13.17
CA GLY A 137 -14.50 25.89 12.41
C GLY A 137 -15.04 24.97 11.32
N THR A 138 -16.12 24.23 11.59
CA THR A 138 -16.77 23.35 10.60
C THR A 138 -17.42 24.18 9.47
N ILE A 139 -18.09 25.27 9.79
CA ILE A 139 -18.69 26.15 8.78
C ILE A 139 -17.61 26.80 7.92
N LYS A 140 -16.57 27.36 8.54
CA LYS A 140 -15.43 27.97 7.83
C LYS A 140 -14.73 26.94 6.94
N GLY A 141 -14.49 25.75 7.45
CA GLY A 141 -13.87 24.64 6.69
C GLY A 141 -14.72 24.22 5.50
N SER A 142 -16.06 24.18 5.61
CA SER A 142 -16.93 23.90 4.46
C SER A 142 -16.83 24.97 3.36
N CYS A 143 -16.72 26.24 3.73
CA CYS A 143 -16.49 27.33 2.75
C CYS A 143 -15.11 27.18 2.08
N THR A 144 -14.05 26.85 2.85
CA THR A 144 -12.70 26.62 2.29
C THR A 144 -12.70 25.45 1.32
N MET A 145 -13.38 24.35 1.63
CA MET A 145 -13.48 23.21 0.72
C MET A 145 -14.17 23.57 -0.60
N VAL A 146 -15.19 24.44 -0.58
CA VAL A 146 -15.84 24.92 -1.81
C VAL A 146 -14.88 25.79 -2.64
N THR A 147 -14.13 26.68 -1.99
CA THR A 147 -13.13 27.51 -2.70
C THR A 147 -12.01 26.69 -3.29
N ASP A 148 -11.45 25.73 -2.55
CA ASP A 148 -10.40 24.83 -3.02
C ASP A 148 -10.89 23.97 -4.20
N PHE A 149 -12.15 23.50 -4.13
CA PHE A 149 -12.76 22.77 -5.23
C PHE A 149 -12.96 23.64 -6.47
N ALA A 150 -13.39 24.89 -6.29
CA ALA A 150 -13.50 25.86 -7.38
C ALA A 150 -12.14 26.15 -8.03
N ASP A 151 -11.10 26.34 -7.23
CA ASP A 151 -9.73 26.55 -7.71
C ASP A 151 -9.21 25.33 -8.49
N MET A 152 -9.49 24.14 -8.01
CA MET A 152 -9.14 22.91 -8.73
C MET A 152 -9.84 22.84 -10.10
N CYS A 153 -11.12 23.17 -10.17
CA CYS A 153 -11.88 23.17 -11.42
C CYS A 153 -11.42 24.26 -12.39
N LEU A 154 -11.08 25.45 -11.88
CA LEU A 154 -10.65 26.60 -12.69
C LEU A 154 -9.23 26.46 -13.22
N HIS A 155 -8.30 26.01 -12.39
CA HIS A 155 -6.87 26.03 -12.71
C HIS A 155 -6.34 24.65 -13.11
N SER A 156 -6.64 23.60 -12.35
CA SER A 156 -6.03 22.29 -12.58
C SER A 156 -6.59 21.59 -13.82
N PHE A 157 -7.90 21.67 -14.06
CA PHE A 157 -8.52 20.98 -15.19
C PHE A 157 -8.04 21.53 -16.56
N PRO A 158 -8.01 22.84 -16.82
CA PRO A 158 -7.45 23.39 -18.05
C PRO A 158 -5.98 23.06 -18.27
N ILE A 159 -5.18 23.04 -17.19
CA ILE A 159 -3.74 22.67 -17.26
C ILE A 159 -3.59 21.22 -17.72
N TYR A 160 -4.37 20.30 -17.17
CA TYR A 160 -4.36 18.90 -17.61
C TYR A 160 -4.71 18.75 -19.09
N LEU A 161 -5.74 19.45 -19.55
CA LEU A 161 -6.13 19.41 -20.96
C LEU A 161 -5.08 20.05 -21.86
N LYS A 162 -4.42 21.11 -21.40
CA LYS A 162 -3.30 21.73 -22.12
C LYS A 162 -2.12 20.77 -22.24
N GLU A 163 -1.73 20.12 -21.16
CA GLU A 163 -0.66 19.12 -21.14
C GLU A 163 -0.97 17.93 -22.07
N LEU A 164 -2.23 17.50 -22.13
CA LEU A 164 -2.69 16.46 -23.03
C LEU A 164 -2.56 16.87 -24.51
N ARG A 165 -2.76 18.14 -24.82
CA ARG A 165 -2.72 18.74 -26.17
C ARG A 165 -1.28 18.96 -26.66
N GLU A 166 -0.41 19.48 -25.75
CA GLU A 166 0.96 19.89 -26.05
C GLU A 166 1.98 18.76 -25.87
N SER A 167 1.55 17.63 -25.35
CA SER A 167 2.42 16.46 -25.14
C SER A 167 3.04 15.98 -26.47
N PRO A 168 4.37 15.81 -26.52
CA PRO A 168 5.06 15.42 -27.74
C PRO A 168 4.55 14.09 -28.28
N TYR A 169 4.63 13.97 -29.57
CA TYR A 169 4.19 12.82 -30.38
C TYR A 169 4.68 11.50 -29.77
N SER A 170 3.81 10.75 -29.12
CA SER A 170 4.10 9.36 -28.77
C SER A 170 4.12 8.56 -30.07
N LYS A 171 5.19 7.79 -30.31
CA LYS A 171 5.43 6.99 -31.54
C LYS A 171 4.28 6.02 -31.91
N GLU A 172 3.29 5.84 -31.06
CA GLU A 172 2.15 4.97 -31.30
C GLU A 172 0.86 5.79 -31.36
N LEU A 173 0.44 6.10 -32.60
CA LEU A 173 -0.90 6.63 -32.86
C LEU A 173 -1.94 5.60 -32.41
N GLN A 174 -2.83 5.97 -31.52
CA GLN A 174 -3.91 5.08 -31.13
C GLN A 174 -4.99 5.07 -32.23
N THR A 175 -5.07 3.95 -32.95
CA THR A 175 -6.00 3.76 -34.08
C THR A 175 -7.20 2.90 -33.67
N LEU A 176 -8.41 3.35 -33.97
CA LEU A 176 -9.61 2.55 -33.80
C LEU A 176 -9.76 1.56 -34.99
N ARG A 177 -9.64 0.27 -34.71
CA ARG A 177 -9.95 -0.78 -35.68
C ARG A 177 -11.40 -1.23 -35.48
N PHE A 178 -12.26 -0.91 -36.44
CA PHE A 178 -13.69 -1.26 -36.40
C PHE A 178 -13.95 -2.76 -36.18
N VAL A 179 -13.02 -3.62 -36.59
CA VAL A 179 -13.10 -5.08 -36.38
C VAL A 179 -13.19 -5.46 -34.89
N HIS A 180 -12.65 -4.66 -33.99
CA HIS A 180 -12.68 -4.96 -32.55
C HIS A 180 -13.87 -4.34 -31.82
N VAL A 181 -14.60 -3.41 -32.42
CA VAL A 181 -15.72 -2.70 -31.80
C VAL A 181 -16.84 -3.66 -31.35
N PRO A 182 -17.30 -4.62 -32.15
CA PRO A 182 -18.29 -5.60 -31.69
C PRO A 182 -17.80 -6.40 -30.49
N GLY A 183 -16.53 -6.79 -30.49
CA GLY A 183 -15.89 -7.48 -29.38
C GLY A 183 -15.84 -6.63 -28.10
N CYS A 184 -15.55 -5.32 -28.22
CA CYS A 184 -15.56 -4.38 -27.10
C CYS A 184 -16.96 -4.28 -26.48
N ILE A 185 -18.01 -4.16 -27.32
CA ILE A 185 -19.39 -4.05 -26.84
C ILE A 185 -19.81 -5.34 -26.12
N ILE A 186 -19.59 -6.51 -26.74
CA ILE A 186 -19.97 -7.80 -26.17
C ILE A 186 -19.27 -8.02 -24.83
N VAL A 187 -17.95 -7.75 -24.73
CA VAL A 187 -17.20 -7.93 -23.48
C VAL A 187 -17.62 -6.91 -22.43
N GLY A 188 -17.94 -5.66 -22.82
CA GLY A 188 -18.47 -4.67 -21.88
C GLY A 188 -19.81 -5.10 -21.28
N VAL A 189 -20.76 -5.56 -22.11
CA VAL A 189 -22.05 -6.09 -21.62
C VAL A 189 -21.84 -7.34 -20.76
N MET A 190 -20.97 -8.26 -21.20
CA MET A 190 -20.62 -9.44 -20.41
C MET A 190 -20.02 -9.07 -19.05
N GLY A 191 -19.14 -8.06 -19.02
CA GLY A 191 -18.58 -7.54 -17.77
C GLY A 191 -19.67 -7.03 -16.83
N LEU A 192 -20.63 -6.25 -17.32
CA LEU A 192 -21.75 -5.78 -16.51
C LEU A 192 -22.61 -6.95 -15.97
N VAL A 193 -22.95 -7.92 -16.83
CA VAL A 193 -23.80 -9.05 -16.46
C VAL A 193 -23.12 -10.03 -15.51
N VAL A 194 -21.80 -10.19 -15.60
CA VAL A 194 -21.02 -11.14 -14.78
C VAL A 194 -20.45 -10.48 -13.53
N ASP A 195 -19.79 -9.32 -13.68
CA ASP A 195 -19.06 -8.72 -12.56
C ASP A 195 -20.01 -8.15 -11.50
N ILE A 196 -21.09 -7.46 -11.90
CA ILE A 196 -22.01 -6.86 -10.92
C ILE A 196 -22.59 -7.92 -9.97
N PRO A 197 -23.22 -9.01 -10.45
CA PRO A 197 -23.76 -10.02 -9.55
C PRO A 197 -22.68 -10.73 -8.72
N LEU A 198 -21.56 -11.10 -9.32
CA LEU A 198 -20.51 -11.85 -8.62
C LEU A 198 -19.81 -11.02 -7.56
N TYR A 199 -19.48 -9.75 -7.85
CA TYR A 199 -18.94 -8.82 -6.85
C TYR A 199 -19.92 -8.62 -5.69
N THR A 200 -21.22 -8.44 -6.01
CA THR A 200 -22.29 -8.28 -5.01
C THR A 200 -22.38 -9.51 -4.12
N ILE A 201 -22.42 -10.71 -4.70
CA ILE A 201 -22.49 -11.97 -3.95
C ILE A 201 -21.27 -12.15 -3.05
N ILE A 202 -20.06 -11.91 -3.59
CA ILE A 202 -18.82 -12.02 -2.82
C ILE A 202 -18.80 -11.00 -1.67
N ALA A 203 -19.20 -9.75 -1.92
CA ALA A 203 -19.22 -8.69 -0.92
C ALA A 203 -20.23 -9.01 0.20
N ILE A 204 -21.45 -9.43 -0.14
CA ILE A 204 -22.47 -9.80 0.84
C ILE A 204 -22.06 -11.05 1.62
N ALA A 205 -21.57 -12.11 0.96
CA ALA A 205 -21.16 -13.34 1.62
C ALA A 205 -20.00 -13.14 2.60
N LYS A 206 -19.11 -12.16 2.33
CA LYS A 206 -17.95 -11.86 3.18
C LYS A 206 -18.21 -10.74 4.19
N SER A 207 -19.30 -10.00 4.08
CA SER A 207 -19.63 -8.89 4.99
C SER A 207 -19.74 -9.30 6.46
N PRO A 208 -20.32 -10.47 6.85
CA PRO A 208 -20.32 -10.89 8.24
C PRO A 208 -18.91 -11.11 8.80
N TYR A 209 -18.03 -11.72 8.00
CA TYR A 209 -16.62 -11.89 8.41
C TYR A 209 -15.90 -10.56 8.55
N MET A 210 -16.16 -9.62 7.64
CA MET A 210 -15.61 -8.27 7.70
C MET A 210 -16.09 -7.54 8.96
N LEU A 211 -17.38 -7.67 9.31
CA LEU A 211 -17.95 -7.06 10.50
C LEU A 211 -17.28 -7.61 11.77
N PHE A 212 -17.34 -8.91 12.01
CA PHE A 212 -16.85 -9.50 13.27
C PHE A 212 -15.31 -9.47 13.37
N LYS A 213 -14.59 -9.85 12.31
CA LYS A 213 -13.12 -9.82 12.32
C LYS A 213 -12.56 -8.39 12.36
N GLY A 214 -13.21 -7.44 11.67
CA GLY A 214 -12.84 -6.05 11.73
C GLY A 214 -13.01 -5.46 13.13
N TRP A 215 -14.15 -5.71 13.77
CA TRP A 215 -14.36 -5.31 15.16
C TRP A 215 -13.34 -5.93 16.11
N PHE A 216 -13.14 -7.23 16.02
CA PHE A 216 -12.17 -7.93 16.87
C PHE A 216 -10.75 -7.34 16.68
N ARG A 217 -10.36 -7.05 15.46
CA ARG A 217 -9.06 -6.46 15.17
C ARG A 217 -8.93 -5.03 15.68
N LEU A 218 -9.95 -4.19 15.47
CA LEU A 218 -9.97 -2.82 15.99
C LEU A 218 -9.91 -2.78 17.52
N LEU A 219 -10.66 -3.65 18.18
CA LEU A 219 -10.61 -3.79 19.64
C LEU A 219 -9.26 -4.31 20.11
N HIS A 220 -8.70 -5.32 19.45
CA HIS A 220 -7.38 -5.85 19.77
C HIS A 220 -6.30 -4.77 19.61
N ASP A 221 -6.28 -4.05 18.48
CA ASP A 221 -5.30 -2.99 18.21
C ASP A 221 -5.44 -1.83 19.23
N LEU A 222 -6.67 -1.54 19.68
CA LEU A 222 -6.92 -0.55 20.74
C LEU A 222 -6.34 -0.98 22.09
N PHE A 223 -6.58 -2.23 22.51
CA PHE A 223 -6.08 -2.75 23.80
C PHE A 223 -4.58 -3.02 23.80
N SER A 224 -4.02 -3.49 22.70
CA SER A 224 -2.58 -3.73 22.56
C SER A 224 -1.78 -2.47 22.27
N ARG A 225 -2.42 -1.33 22.08
CA ARG A 225 -1.80 -0.07 21.65
C ARG A 225 -0.90 -0.26 20.42
N GLU A 226 -1.39 -0.99 19.44
CA GLU A 226 -0.68 -1.24 18.18
C GLU A 226 -1.19 -0.34 17.05
N GLY A 227 -0.33 -0.06 16.08
CA GLY A 227 -0.69 0.71 14.87
C GLY A 227 -1.07 2.16 15.16
N PRO A 228 -2.20 2.66 14.62
CA PRO A 228 -2.61 4.06 14.77
C PRO A 228 -3.00 4.44 16.20
N PHE A 229 -3.18 3.46 17.10
CA PHE A 229 -3.57 3.67 18.50
C PHE A 229 -2.39 3.82 19.47
N LEU A 230 -1.17 3.92 18.95
CA LEU A 230 0.02 4.15 19.75
C LEU A 230 -0.04 5.49 20.50
N GLU A 231 -0.63 6.51 19.88
CA GLU A 231 -0.80 7.82 20.48
C GLU A 231 -2.15 7.91 21.19
N THR A 232 -2.11 8.36 22.45
CA THR A 232 -3.30 8.54 23.29
C THR A 232 -4.35 9.45 22.64
N ALA A 233 -3.90 10.39 21.81
CA ALA A 233 -4.75 11.30 21.04
C ALA A 233 -5.63 10.60 19.97
N CYS A 234 -5.22 9.42 19.49
CA CYS A 234 -5.98 8.67 18.47
C CYS A 234 -7.02 7.72 19.07
N ILE A 235 -7.01 7.48 20.38
CA ILE A 235 -7.95 6.57 21.07
C ILE A 235 -9.41 6.98 20.86
N PRO A 236 -9.80 8.27 20.98
CA PRO A 236 -11.19 8.68 20.76
C PRO A 236 -11.66 8.47 19.31
N ILE A 237 -10.79 8.76 18.33
CA ILE A 237 -11.08 8.54 16.90
C ILE A 237 -11.24 7.05 16.61
N ALA A 238 -10.42 6.23 17.28
CA ALA A 238 -10.54 4.78 17.23
C ALA A 238 -11.85 4.27 17.81
N GLY A 239 -12.30 4.82 18.91
CA GLY A 239 -13.61 4.51 19.49
C GLY A 239 -14.76 4.82 18.53
N LEU A 240 -14.70 5.95 17.82
CA LEU A 240 -15.65 6.28 16.75
C LEU A 240 -15.59 5.29 15.59
N ALA A 241 -14.38 4.91 15.15
CA ALA A 241 -14.20 3.92 14.08
C ALA A 241 -14.80 2.55 14.47
N ILE A 242 -14.65 2.13 15.72
CA ILE A 242 -15.25 0.89 16.25
C ILE A 242 -16.79 0.99 16.26
N LEU A 243 -17.32 2.13 16.71
CA LEU A 243 -18.76 2.36 16.78
C LEU A 243 -19.42 2.40 15.40
N PHE A 244 -18.79 3.08 14.43
CA PHE A 244 -19.30 3.21 13.07
C PHE A 244 -18.85 2.09 12.13
N TRP A 245 -18.14 1.08 12.61
CA TRP A 245 -17.68 -0.03 11.80
C TRP A 245 -18.78 -0.75 11.00
N PRO A 246 -20.00 -0.98 11.53
CA PRO A 246 -21.10 -1.55 10.75
C PRO A 246 -21.48 -0.68 9.55
N ILE A 247 -21.47 0.65 9.69
CA ILE A 247 -21.73 1.59 8.59
C ILE A 247 -20.63 1.50 7.52
N VAL A 248 -19.38 1.37 7.94
CA VAL A 248 -18.24 1.16 7.03
C VAL A 248 -18.40 -0.13 6.24
N VAL A 249 -18.86 -1.22 6.88
CA VAL A 249 -19.11 -2.49 6.21
C VAL A 249 -20.23 -2.38 5.18
N ILE A 250 -21.34 -1.73 5.50
CA ILE A 250 -22.43 -1.46 4.54
C ILE A 250 -21.91 -0.59 3.39
N GLY A 251 -21.19 0.47 3.69
CA GLY A 251 -20.56 1.33 2.70
C GLY A 251 -19.62 0.57 1.76
N SER A 252 -18.85 -0.39 2.28
CA SER A 252 -17.95 -1.22 1.46
C SER A 252 -18.69 -2.10 0.45
N ILE A 253 -19.87 -2.60 0.80
CA ILE A 253 -20.73 -3.36 -0.12
C ILE A 253 -21.21 -2.44 -1.26
N ILE A 254 -21.69 -1.25 -0.92
CA ILE A 254 -22.14 -0.26 -1.93
C ILE A 254 -20.98 0.11 -2.87
N VAL A 255 -19.80 0.39 -2.32
CA VAL A 255 -18.61 0.70 -3.13
C VAL A 255 -18.21 -0.48 -4.01
N ALA A 256 -18.31 -1.71 -3.54
CA ALA A 256 -18.04 -2.91 -4.34
C ALA A 256 -19.00 -3.02 -5.54
N ILE A 257 -20.31 -2.76 -5.31
CA ILE A 257 -21.32 -2.78 -6.37
C ILE A 257 -21.07 -1.67 -7.40
N VAL A 258 -20.83 -0.44 -6.95
CA VAL A 258 -20.57 0.69 -7.86
C VAL A 258 -19.28 0.48 -8.66
N SER A 259 -18.20 0.04 -8.01
CA SER A 259 -16.92 -0.21 -8.68
C SER A 259 -16.99 -1.37 -9.67
N SER A 260 -17.83 -2.39 -9.43
CA SER A 260 -17.98 -3.51 -10.37
C SER A 260 -18.50 -3.08 -11.74
N VAL A 261 -19.33 -2.02 -11.80
CA VAL A 261 -19.80 -1.46 -13.07
C VAL A 261 -18.62 -0.93 -13.89
N PHE A 262 -17.74 -0.16 -13.29
CA PHE A 262 -16.58 0.41 -13.98
C PHE A 262 -15.55 -0.66 -14.33
N ILE A 263 -15.33 -1.62 -13.46
CA ILE A 263 -14.42 -2.76 -13.68
C ILE A 263 -14.94 -3.61 -14.84
N GLY A 264 -16.22 -3.93 -14.88
CA GLY A 264 -16.83 -4.70 -15.96
C GLY A 264 -16.72 -3.99 -17.32
N LEU A 265 -17.04 -2.69 -17.36
CA LEU A 265 -16.89 -1.87 -18.56
C LEU A 265 -15.43 -1.77 -19.04
N TYR A 266 -14.46 -1.81 -18.12
CA TYR A 266 -13.04 -1.77 -18.49
C TYR A 266 -12.60 -3.00 -19.31
N GLY A 267 -13.37 -4.09 -19.29
CA GLY A 267 -13.19 -5.22 -20.18
C GLY A 267 -13.18 -4.83 -21.65
N SER A 268 -14.00 -3.85 -22.06
CA SER A 268 -13.99 -3.29 -23.42
C SER A 268 -12.67 -2.63 -23.77
N VAL A 269 -12.07 -1.92 -22.79
CA VAL A 269 -10.76 -1.27 -22.95
C VAL A 269 -9.66 -2.33 -23.14
N ILE A 270 -9.73 -3.45 -22.41
CA ILE A 270 -8.78 -4.55 -22.54
C ILE A 270 -8.88 -5.21 -23.93
N VAL A 271 -10.09 -5.42 -24.47
CA VAL A 271 -10.25 -5.91 -25.86
C VAL A 271 -9.54 -4.98 -26.83
N TYR A 272 -9.71 -3.70 -26.67
CA TYR A 272 -9.08 -2.68 -27.50
C TYR A 272 -7.55 -2.66 -27.38
N GLN A 273 -7.02 -2.63 -26.15
CA GLN A 273 -5.58 -2.57 -25.87
C GLN A 273 -4.84 -3.84 -26.28
N GLU A 274 -5.39 -5.00 -25.96
CA GLU A 274 -4.79 -6.31 -26.24
C GLU A 274 -5.14 -6.82 -27.67
N ARG A 275 -6.00 -6.11 -28.38
CA ARG A 275 -6.49 -6.47 -29.73
C ARG A 275 -7.02 -7.91 -29.79
N SER A 276 -7.69 -8.37 -28.74
CA SER A 276 -8.13 -9.75 -28.58
C SER A 276 -9.39 -9.87 -27.75
N PHE A 277 -10.46 -10.33 -28.38
CA PHE A 277 -11.72 -10.66 -27.72
C PHE A 277 -11.55 -11.66 -26.56
N ARG A 278 -10.77 -12.74 -26.79
CA ARG A 278 -10.50 -13.78 -25.80
C ARG A 278 -9.84 -13.21 -24.53
N ARG A 279 -8.98 -12.19 -24.67
CA ARG A 279 -8.33 -11.54 -23.52
C ARG A 279 -9.26 -10.64 -22.76
N GLY A 280 -10.20 -9.98 -23.44
CA GLY A 280 -11.26 -9.23 -22.79
C GLY A 280 -12.15 -10.14 -21.93
N MET A 281 -12.58 -11.29 -22.46
CA MET A 281 -13.30 -12.29 -21.67
C MET A 281 -12.48 -12.83 -20.50
N ALA A 282 -11.21 -13.11 -20.75
CA ALA A 282 -10.29 -13.54 -19.69
C ALA A 282 -10.13 -12.48 -18.60
N TYR A 283 -10.17 -11.18 -18.95
CA TYR A 283 -10.15 -10.08 -17.98
C TYR A 283 -11.36 -10.11 -17.05
N VAL A 284 -12.58 -10.21 -17.58
CA VAL A 284 -13.82 -10.25 -16.77
C VAL A 284 -13.74 -11.37 -15.74
N ILE A 285 -13.36 -12.58 -16.15
CA ILE A 285 -13.24 -13.72 -15.22
C ILE A 285 -12.10 -13.50 -14.21
N ALA A 286 -10.96 -12.99 -14.65
CA ALA A 286 -9.81 -12.76 -13.79
C ALA A 286 -10.09 -11.71 -12.71
N MET A 287 -10.83 -10.64 -13.03
CA MET A 287 -11.11 -9.56 -12.09
C MET A 287 -12.00 -10.01 -10.93
N VAL A 288 -13.00 -10.84 -11.19
CA VAL A 288 -13.81 -11.44 -10.11
C VAL A 288 -12.95 -12.35 -9.23
N ALA A 289 -12.08 -13.15 -9.84
CA ALA A 289 -11.14 -14.00 -9.08
C ALA A 289 -10.14 -13.17 -8.26
N GLU A 290 -9.66 -12.04 -8.79
CA GLU A 290 -8.78 -11.12 -8.06
C GLU A 290 -9.48 -10.45 -6.90
N PHE A 291 -10.75 -10.05 -7.06
CA PHE A 291 -11.55 -9.49 -5.97
C PHE A 291 -11.79 -10.52 -4.85
N ASP A 292 -12.16 -11.77 -5.22
CA ASP A 292 -12.32 -12.85 -4.25
C ASP A 292 -11.01 -13.16 -3.53
N GLU A 293 -9.89 -13.26 -4.25
CA GLU A 293 -8.57 -13.48 -3.68
C GLU A 293 -8.17 -12.36 -2.72
N TYR A 294 -8.33 -11.10 -3.15
CA TYR A 294 -8.01 -9.94 -2.33
C TYR A 294 -8.79 -9.91 -1.01
N THR A 295 -10.12 -10.15 -1.08
CA THR A 295 -10.97 -10.17 0.11
C THR A 295 -10.67 -11.36 1.02
N ASN A 296 -10.34 -12.54 0.47
CA ASN A 296 -9.89 -13.69 1.25
C ASN A 296 -8.58 -13.41 1.99
N ASP A 297 -7.63 -12.78 1.31
CA ASP A 297 -6.33 -12.38 1.89
C ASP A 297 -6.52 -11.36 3.01
N TRP A 298 -7.36 -10.35 2.77
CA TRP A 298 -7.67 -9.31 3.76
C TRP A 298 -8.32 -9.89 5.02
N LEU A 299 -9.26 -10.81 4.84
CA LEU A 299 -10.03 -11.41 5.93
C LEU A 299 -9.37 -12.67 6.53
N TYR A 300 -8.22 -13.11 6.01
CA TYR A 300 -7.54 -14.34 6.42
C TYR A 300 -8.45 -15.58 6.36
N LEU A 301 -9.31 -15.67 5.34
CA LEU A 301 -10.24 -16.78 5.19
C LEU A 301 -9.57 -17.99 4.56
N ARG A 302 -8.85 -17.78 3.45
CA ARG A 302 -8.16 -18.83 2.69
C ARG A 302 -7.11 -18.23 1.75
N ASP A 303 -6.26 -19.08 1.19
CA ASP A 303 -5.29 -18.73 0.16
C ASP A 303 -5.94 -18.72 -1.21
N GLY A 304 -5.82 -17.60 -1.92
CA GLY A 304 -6.27 -17.45 -3.30
C GLY A 304 -7.79 -17.41 -3.46
N SER A 305 -8.25 -17.69 -4.69
CA SER A 305 -9.65 -17.76 -5.08
C SER A 305 -10.03 -19.16 -5.57
N ILE A 306 -11.30 -19.56 -5.39
CA ILE A 306 -11.88 -20.78 -6.02
C ILE A 306 -12.09 -20.54 -7.52
N LEU A 307 -12.25 -19.28 -7.92
CA LEU A 307 -12.54 -18.90 -9.30
C LEU A 307 -11.27 -18.98 -10.16
N PRO A 308 -11.38 -19.37 -11.43
CA PRO A 308 -10.24 -19.41 -12.32
C PRO A 308 -9.66 -18.02 -12.57
N LYS A 309 -8.33 -17.92 -12.63
CA LYS A 309 -7.60 -16.68 -12.87
C LYS A 309 -6.84 -16.73 -14.21
N PRO A 310 -7.52 -16.55 -15.34
CA PRO A 310 -6.87 -16.58 -16.64
C PRO A 310 -5.96 -15.37 -16.85
N ARG A 311 -4.90 -15.56 -17.66
CA ARG A 311 -3.99 -14.47 -18.04
C ARG A 311 -4.59 -13.64 -19.17
N TYR A 312 -4.90 -12.39 -18.90
CA TYR A 312 -5.50 -11.46 -19.87
C TYR A 312 -4.50 -10.48 -20.52
N ARG A 313 -3.34 -10.24 -19.92
CA ARG A 313 -2.29 -9.39 -20.51
C ARG A 313 -1.19 -10.22 -21.17
N LYS A 314 -0.67 -9.73 -22.30
CA LYS A 314 0.58 -10.24 -22.89
C LYS A 314 1.71 -9.97 -21.90
N LYS A 315 2.58 -10.96 -21.64
CA LYS A 315 3.90 -10.65 -21.09
C LYS A 315 4.55 -9.72 -22.13
N LYS A 316 4.70 -8.44 -21.83
CA LYS A 316 5.72 -7.64 -22.48
C LYS A 316 7.02 -8.35 -22.12
N ALA A 317 7.64 -9.01 -23.11
CA ALA A 317 9.04 -9.42 -22.96
C ALA A 317 9.76 -8.14 -22.54
N SER A 318 10.29 -8.12 -21.33
CA SER A 318 11.06 -6.97 -20.88
C SER A 318 12.31 -6.97 -21.74
N GLN A 319 12.35 -6.12 -22.74
CA GLN A 319 13.55 -5.84 -23.52
C GLN A 319 14.73 -5.37 -22.65
N SER A 320 14.51 -5.18 -21.35
CA SER A 320 15.53 -4.87 -20.38
C SER A 320 16.29 -6.09 -19.82
N SER A 321 15.83 -7.32 -20.07
CA SER A 321 16.57 -8.53 -19.66
C SER A 321 17.42 -9.12 -20.80
N GLU A 322 17.31 -8.64 -22.02
CA GLU A 322 18.20 -9.09 -23.12
C GLU A 322 19.51 -8.29 -23.23
N LEU A 323 19.69 -7.22 -22.45
CA LEU A 323 20.94 -6.44 -22.43
C LEU A 323 21.97 -6.93 -21.40
N SER A 324 21.71 -8.02 -20.67
CA SER A 324 22.65 -8.54 -19.67
C SER A 324 23.02 -10.02 -19.84
N VAL A 325 22.69 -10.65 -20.97
CA VAL A 325 23.25 -11.97 -21.32
C VAL A 325 23.82 -11.89 -22.75
N GLY A 326 24.79 -11.01 -22.92
CA GLY A 326 25.76 -11.05 -24.01
C GLY A 326 26.81 -12.06 -23.67
N GLN A 327 26.66 -13.26 -24.17
CA GLN A 327 27.62 -14.34 -24.15
C GLN A 327 28.94 -13.86 -24.82
N ASN A 328 29.93 -13.49 -24.01
CA ASN A 328 31.26 -13.16 -24.49
C ASN A 328 31.91 -14.38 -25.12
N ARG A 329 31.90 -14.40 -26.43
CA ARG A 329 32.83 -15.21 -27.23
C ARG A 329 34.17 -14.48 -27.26
N VAL A 330 35.16 -15.13 -26.71
CA VAL A 330 36.54 -14.71 -26.60
C VAL A 330 37.13 -14.35 -27.95
N VAL A 331 37.64 -13.13 -28.11
CA VAL A 331 38.83 -12.85 -28.93
C VAL A 331 39.69 -11.83 -28.16
N GLY A 332 40.95 -12.16 -27.99
CA GLY A 332 41.86 -11.50 -27.10
C GLY A 332 42.28 -10.09 -27.55
N GLY A 333 42.58 -9.27 -26.55
CA GLY A 333 43.23 -7.96 -26.68
C GLY A 333 43.40 -7.31 -25.33
N LYS A 334 44.63 -7.29 -24.82
CA LYS A 334 45.04 -6.59 -23.61
C LYS A 334 44.71 -5.10 -23.69
N PHE A 335 44.00 -4.55 -22.71
CA PHE A 335 44.30 -3.18 -22.22
C PHE A 335 43.82 -3.07 -20.76
N ASN A 336 44.76 -2.67 -19.90
CA ASN A 336 44.55 -2.33 -18.49
C ASN A 336 43.80 -1.00 -18.40
N SER A 337 42.66 -0.98 -17.80
CA SER A 337 42.14 0.14 -17.02
C SER A 337 40.99 -0.38 -16.15
N VAL A 338 41.12 -0.26 -14.84
CA VAL A 338 40.11 -0.53 -13.84
C VAL A 338 39.05 0.58 -13.97
N PRO A 339 37.81 0.28 -14.34
CA PRO A 339 36.71 1.22 -14.14
C PRO A 339 36.18 1.01 -12.74
N THR A 340 36.30 1.99 -11.89
CA THR A 340 35.47 2.14 -10.69
C THR A 340 34.05 2.32 -11.19
N GLU A 341 33.24 1.25 -11.22
CA GLU A 341 31.83 1.33 -11.56
C GLU A 341 31.12 2.11 -10.45
N ALA A 342 30.80 3.36 -10.76
CA ALA A 342 29.85 4.12 -9.95
C ALA A 342 28.47 3.40 -9.96
N PRO A 343 27.78 3.32 -8.81
CA PRO A 343 26.47 2.67 -8.73
C PRO A 343 25.49 3.26 -9.74
N ALA A 344 24.80 2.40 -10.49
CA ALA A 344 23.86 2.82 -11.52
C ALA A 344 22.69 3.58 -10.89
N MET A 345 22.65 4.89 -11.09
CA MET A 345 21.52 5.72 -10.67
C MET A 345 20.30 5.44 -11.55
N LEU A 346 19.14 5.32 -10.95
CA LEU A 346 17.85 5.36 -11.65
C LEU A 346 17.66 6.77 -12.23
N MET A 347 18.22 7.01 -13.41
CA MET A 347 18.09 8.32 -14.06
C MET A 347 16.62 8.63 -14.35
N PRO A 348 16.12 9.82 -13.99
CA PRO A 348 14.84 10.28 -14.50
C PRO A 348 15.00 10.50 -16.00
N SER A 349 14.53 9.55 -16.82
CA SER A 349 14.52 9.76 -18.26
C SER A 349 13.67 10.98 -18.57
N LEU A 350 14.13 11.80 -19.50
CA LEU A 350 13.46 13.01 -20.01
C LEU A 350 12.17 12.66 -20.77
N VAL A 351 11.20 12.07 -20.06
CA VAL A 351 9.89 11.74 -20.64
C VAL A 351 8.90 12.80 -20.21
N HIS A 352 8.47 13.63 -21.15
CA HIS A 352 7.63 14.79 -20.94
C HIS A 352 6.14 14.48 -20.79
N SER A 353 5.71 13.22 -20.82
CA SER A 353 4.29 12.84 -20.75
C SER A 353 3.94 12.29 -19.36
N ARG A 354 2.88 12.83 -18.73
CA ARG A 354 2.42 12.45 -17.41
C ARG A 354 2.06 10.97 -17.31
N SER A 355 1.39 10.42 -18.33
CA SER A 355 1.02 9.00 -18.38
C SER A 355 2.23 8.07 -18.45
N VAL A 356 3.28 8.48 -19.19
CA VAL A 356 4.53 7.72 -19.25
C VAL A 356 5.31 7.87 -17.95
N ARG A 357 5.27 9.05 -17.33
CA ARG A 357 5.89 9.28 -16.02
C ARG A 357 5.22 8.44 -14.93
N GLU A 358 3.90 8.33 -14.93
CA GLU A 358 3.16 7.48 -14.00
C GLU A 358 3.47 6.00 -14.24
N ALA A 359 3.49 5.55 -15.49
CA ALA A 359 3.87 4.18 -15.84
C ALA A 359 5.31 3.85 -15.46
N ILE A 360 6.24 4.80 -15.63
CA ILE A 360 7.64 4.64 -15.19
C ILE A 360 7.70 4.56 -13.66
N GLN A 361 6.93 5.37 -12.93
CA GLN A 361 6.89 5.31 -11.48
C GLN A 361 6.29 4.00 -10.97
N GLU A 362 5.24 3.50 -11.61
CA GLU A 362 4.67 2.19 -11.28
C GLU A 362 5.68 1.06 -11.53
N VAL A 363 6.40 1.10 -12.65
CA VAL A 363 7.47 0.13 -12.94
C VAL A 363 8.60 0.21 -11.91
N LYS A 364 9.00 1.41 -11.50
CA LYS A 364 10.00 1.60 -10.45
C LYS A 364 9.54 1.05 -9.10
N MET A 365 8.28 1.28 -8.72
CA MET A 365 7.72 0.71 -7.50
C MET A 365 7.71 -0.81 -7.52
N VAL A 366 7.29 -1.41 -8.64
CA VAL A 366 7.32 -2.87 -8.81
C VAL A 366 8.76 -3.40 -8.70
N GLN A 367 9.72 -2.72 -9.28
CA GLN A 367 11.14 -3.10 -9.22
C GLN A 367 11.69 -3.03 -7.78
N ILE A 368 11.37 -1.99 -7.01
CA ILE A 368 11.76 -1.89 -5.59
C ILE A 368 11.16 -3.05 -4.80
N TRP A 369 9.88 -3.37 -4.97
CA TRP A 369 9.26 -4.49 -4.30
C TRP A 369 9.91 -5.83 -4.67
N VAL A 370 10.22 -6.04 -5.95
CA VAL A 370 10.91 -7.26 -6.41
C VAL A 370 12.28 -7.38 -5.76
N ASN A 371 13.05 -6.28 -5.70
CA ASN A 371 14.37 -6.28 -5.08
C ASN A 371 14.31 -6.52 -3.56
N MET A 372 13.34 -5.92 -2.87
CA MET A 372 13.11 -6.20 -1.44
C MET A 372 12.80 -7.68 -1.20
N MET A 373 11.94 -8.29 -2.01
CA MET A 373 11.59 -9.72 -1.88
C MET A 373 12.79 -10.63 -2.20
N LYS A 374 13.58 -10.31 -3.24
CA LYS A 374 14.83 -11.03 -3.55
C LYS A 374 15.86 -10.90 -2.43
N SER A 375 15.98 -9.72 -1.83
CA SER A 375 16.87 -9.52 -0.68
C SER A 375 16.43 -10.36 0.52
N CYS A 376 15.12 -10.40 0.82
CA CYS A 376 14.59 -11.28 1.86
C CYS A 376 14.84 -12.76 1.56
N GLU A 377 14.72 -13.18 0.30
CA GLU A 377 15.01 -14.58 -0.10
C GLU A 377 16.50 -14.91 0.07
N ALA A 378 17.40 -14.06 -0.40
CA ALA A 378 18.84 -14.26 -0.28
C ALA A 378 19.27 -14.34 1.19
N ARG A 379 18.81 -13.39 2.03
CA ARG A 379 19.11 -13.42 3.48
C ARG A 379 18.43 -14.59 4.19
N GLY A 380 17.24 -15.00 3.74
CA GLY A 380 16.55 -16.18 4.26
C GLY A 380 17.34 -17.47 4.04
N LYS A 381 17.95 -17.65 2.87
CA LYS A 381 18.85 -18.78 2.58
C LYS A 381 20.06 -18.78 3.50
N GLU A 382 20.75 -17.64 3.64
CA GLU A 382 21.88 -17.51 4.56
C GLU A 382 21.52 -17.83 6.02
N LEU A 383 20.33 -17.45 6.46
CA LEU A 383 19.87 -17.75 7.82
C LEU A 383 19.47 -19.22 8.01
N LEU A 384 19.00 -19.89 6.94
CA LEU A 384 18.76 -21.34 6.93
C LEU A 384 20.07 -22.10 6.98
N ASP A 385 21.05 -21.73 6.16
CA ASP A 385 22.38 -22.34 6.12
C ASP A 385 23.14 -22.19 7.46
N ALA A 386 22.84 -21.12 8.19
CA ALA A 386 23.38 -20.85 9.54
C ALA A 386 22.55 -21.45 10.69
N ASP A 387 21.51 -22.23 10.41
CA ASP A 387 20.57 -22.82 11.38
C ASP A 387 19.90 -21.80 12.33
N LEU A 388 19.85 -20.52 11.93
CA LEU A 388 19.23 -19.45 12.70
C LEU A 388 17.72 -19.40 12.55
N ILE A 389 17.22 -19.84 11.39
CA ILE A 389 15.81 -20.12 11.12
C ILE A 389 15.68 -21.56 10.65
N THR A 390 14.56 -22.18 10.95
CA THR A 390 14.32 -23.59 10.63
C THR A 390 13.16 -23.73 9.64
N SER A 391 13.11 -24.85 8.92
CA SER A 391 11.96 -25.19 8.06
C SER A 391 10.64 -25.16 8.84
N SER A 392 10.68 -25.54 10.13
CA SER A 392 9.52 -25.48 11.02
C SER A 392 8.98 -24.05 11.17
N ASP A 393 9.86 -23.04 11.31
CA ASP A 393 9.47 -21.63 11.41
C ASP A 393 8.77 -21.15 10.12
N LEU A 394 9.23 -21.62 8.95
CA LEU A 394 8.62 -21.30 7.64
C LEU A 394 7.23 -21.92 7.51
N TYR A 395 7.06 -23.18 7.92
CA TYR A 395 5.76 -23.85 7.92
C TYR A 395 4.79 -23.25 8.93
N GLU A 396 5.28 -22.87 10.12
CA GLU A 396 4.50 -22.15 11.12
C GLU A 396 3.95 -20.85 10.54
N TRP A 397 4.79 -20.09 9.83
CA TRP A 397 4.35 -18.86 9.17
C TRP A 397 3.29 -19.11 8.10
N LEU A 398 3.37 -20.18 7.31
CA LEU A 398 2.33 -20.51 6.33
C LEU A 398 0.97 -20.82 6.98
N LYS A 399 0.98 -21.41 8.17
CA LYS A 399 -0.21 -21.74 8.96
C LYS A 399 -0.71 -20.56 9.79
N ALA A 400 0.17 -19.60 10.12
CA ALA A 400 -0.14 -18.48 10.98
C ALA A 400 -1.20 -17.56 10.36
N LYS A 401 -2.22 -17.24 11.16
CA LYS A 401 -3.28 -16.31 10.80
C LYS A 401 -2.92 -14.86 11.13
N ASN A 402 -2.09 -14.66 12.16
CA ASN A 402 -1.67 -13.34 12.64
C ASN A 402 -0.18 -13.12 12.44
N VAL A 403 0.22 -11.85 12.24
CA VAL A 403 1.63 -11.44 12.07
C VAL A 403 2.47 -11.78 13.29
N ASN A 404 1.88 -11.82 14.48
CA ASN A 404 2.57 -12.05 15.74
C ASN A 404 2.86 -13.55 16.00
N GLU A 405 2.10 -14.47 15.39
CA GLU A 405 2.25 -15.91 15.60
C GLU A 405 3.56 -16.48 15.04
N ALA A 406 4.14 -15.90 14.02
CA ALA A 406 5.43 -16.32 13.47
C ALA A 406 6.32 -15.08 13.28
N ALA A 407 6.58 -14.35 14.36
CA ALA A 407 7.23 -13.04 14.33
C ALA A 407 8.64 -13.07 13.71
N ILE A 408 9.38 -14.17 13.86
CA ILE A 408 10.73 -14.34 13.29
C ILE A 408 10.69 -14.24 11.77
N ILE A 409 9.77 -14.96 11.13
CA ILE A 409 9.64 -14.95 9.67
C ILE A 409 8.86 -13.74 9.19
N SER A 410 7.74 -13.37 9.86
CA SER A 410 6.86 -12.28 9.41
C SER A 410 7.48 -10.89 9.54
N VAL A 411 8.31 -10.67 10.55
CA VAL A 411 8.89 -9.37 10.89
C VAL A 411 10.42 -9.44 10.97
N GLY A 412 10.98 -10.45 11.61
CA GLY A 412 12.42 -10.59 11.85
C GLY A 412 13.23 -10.70 10.56
N LEU A 413 12.88 -11.62 9.67
CA LEU A 413 13.58 -11.80 8.39
C LEU A 413 13.54 -10.55 7.49
N PRO A 414 12.39 -9.89 7.27
CA PRO A 414 12.38 -8.63 6.52
C PRO A 414 13.13 -7.49 7.20
N CYS A 415 13.10 -7.39 8.55
CA CYS A 415 13.90 -6.42 9.28
C CYS A 415 15.39 -6.67 9.12
N TYR A 416 15.81 -7.92 9.21
CA TYR A 416 17.19 -8.33 9.01
C TYR A 416 17.68 -8.00 7.59
N SER A 417 16.85 -8.27 6.58
CA SER A 417 17.12 -7.91 5.18
C SER A 417 17.24 -6.40 4.99
N LEU A 418 16.35 -5.61 5.60
CA LEU A 418 16.39 -4.15 5.55
C LEU A 418 17.66 -3.61 6.24
N LEU A 419 18.02 -4.15 7.40
CA LEU A 419 19.24 -3.78 8.11
C LEU A 419 20.48 -4.01 7.24
N HIS A 420 20.55 -5.16 6.57
CA HIS A 420 21.63 -5.44 5.62
C HIS A 420 21.69 -4.42 4.48
N THR A 421 20.56 -4.05 3.90
CA THR A 421 20.48 -3.01 2.86
C THR A 421 20.95 -1.66 3.38
N ILE A 422 20.61 -1.29 4.61
CA ILE A 422 21.07 -0.06 5.24
C ILE A 422 22.58 -0.09 5.48
N MET A 423 23.11 -1.16 6.05
CA MET A 423 24.54 -1.32 6.32
C MET A 423 25.37 -1.26 5.03
N HIS A 424 24.97 -2.02 4.02
CA HIS A 424 25.59 -1.99 2.70
C HIS A 424 25.58 -0.58 2.07
N SER A 425 24.46 0.17 2.25
CA SER A 425 24.37 1.55 1.76
C SER A 425 25.27 2.52 2.54
N ILE A 426 25.57 2.25 3.81
CA ILE A 426 26.49 3.03 4.64
C ILE A 426 27.94 2.71 4.24
N GLU A 427 28.30 1.45 4.11
CA GLU A 427 29.63 0.98 3.68
C GLU A 427 30.02 1.50 2.29
N ALA A 428 29.04 1.56 1.37
CA ALA A 428 29.21 2.10 0.03
C ALA A 428 29.15 3.64 -0.04
N GLU A 429 29.03 4.33 1.09
CA GLU A 429 28.88 5.80 1.19
C GLU A 429 27.77 6.38 0.28
N SER A 430 26.74 5.59 -0.02
CA SER A 430 25.64 5.97 -0.90
C SER A 430 24.82 7.12 -0.29
N GLY A 431 24.37 8.07 -1.09
CA GLY A 431 23.45 9.14 -0.67
C GLY A 431 22.01 8.67 -0.47
N GLY A 432 21.66 7.46 -0.97
CA GLY A 432 20.36 6.82 -0.89
C GLY A 432 20.40 5.43 -0.25
N LEU A 433 19.43 4.59 -0.62
CA LEU A 433 19.42 3.15 -0.32
C LEU A 433 19.91 2.39 -1.54
N LEU A 434 20.95 1.58 -1.36
CA LEU A 434 21.52 0.73 -2.39
C LEU A 434 20.82 -0.64 -2.35
N LEU A 435 20.06 -0.94 -3.38
CA LEU A 435 19.32 -2.21 -3.50
C LEU A 435 20.24 -3.36 -3.90
N LEU A 436 19.74 -4.59 -3.87
CA LEU A 436 20.51 -5.80 -4.16
C LEU A 436 21.17 -5.80 -5.56
N ASP A 437 20.56 -5.13 -6.54
CA ASP A 437 21.05 -4.97 -7.90
C ASP A 437 21.94 -3.71 -8.10
N ASN A 438 22.48 -3.16 -7.01
CA ASN A 438 23.27 -1.94 -6.98
C ASN A 438 22.56 -0.69 -7.53
N VAL A 439 21.23 -0.73 -7.60
CA VAL A 439 20.42 0.44 -7.95
C VAL A 439 20.23 1.31 -6.71
N GLU A 440 20.66 2.56 -6.78
CA GLU A 440 20.45 3.52 -5.71
C GLU A 440 19.09 4.17 -5.77
N VAL A 441 18.35 4.16 -4.66
CA VAL A 441 17.10 4.89 -4.48
C VAL A 441 17.35 6.06 -3.53
N ASN A 442 17.23 7.29 -4.03
CA ASN A 442 17.43 8.52 -3.29
C ASN A 442 16.21 9.45 -3.37
N TYR A 443 16.28 10.62 -2.73
CA TYR A 443 15.20 11.61 -2.71
C TYR A 443 14.81 12.14 -4.10
N LEU A 444 15.74 12.12 -5.06
CA LEU A 444 15.51 12.65 -6.41
C LEU A 444 14.84 11.64 -7.33
N ASN A 445 15.21 10.37 -7.21
CA ASN A 445 14.77 9.32 -8.13
C ASN A 445 13.71 8.37 -7.57
N ARG A 446 13.35 8.50 -6.28
CA ARG A 446 12.32 7.66 -5.65
C ARG A 446 10.97 7.82 -6.34
N PRO A 447 10.15 6.76 -6.42
CA PRO A 447 8.79 6.88 -6.88
C PRO A 447 7.97 7.83 -5.99
N LYS A 448 7.14 8.67 -6.60
CA LYS A 448 6.20 9.55 -5.89
C LYS A 448 4.93 8.77 -5.55
N ASP A 449 5.02 7.92 -4.55
CA ASP A 449 3.92 7.12 -4.02
C ASP A 449 3.79 7.34 -2.52
N LYS A 450 2.55 7.44 -2.02
CA LYS A 450 2.27 7.72 -0.59
C LYS A 450 2.88 6.67 0.35
N LEU A 451 2.85 5.39 -0.05
CA LEU A 451 3.46 4.31 0.72
C LEU A 451 4.97 4.45 0.75
N MET A 452 5.58 4.80 -0.39
CA MET A 452 7.01 5.03 -0.48
C MET A 452 7.45 6.27 0.33
N ASP A 453 6.66 7.34 0.31
CA ASP A 453 6.91 8.53 1.14
C ASP A 453 6.85 8.19 2.63
N TRP A 454 5.87 7.41 3.04
CA TRP A 454 5.72 6.98 4.43
C TRP A 454 6.87 6.06 4.89
N PHE A 455 7.38 5.19 4.04
CA PHE A 455 8.42 4.20 4.39
C PHE A 455 9.84 4.75 4.19
N PHE A 456 10.10 5.46 3.10
CA PHE A 456 11.44 5.89 2.71
C PHE A 456 12.07 6.88 3.68
N ASN A 457 11.32 7.90 4.11
CA ASN A 457 11.84 8.92 5.02
C ASN A 457 12.29 8.34 6.38
N PRO A 458 11.49 7.52 7.08
CA PRO A 458 11.94 6.86 8.31
C PRO A 458 13.16 5.95 8.11
N VAL A 459 13.25 5.24 6.99
CA VAL A 459 14.40 4.38 6.69
C VAL A 459 15.67 5.21 6.48
N MET A 460 15.57 6.35 5.78
CA MET A 460 16.72 7.26 5.62
C MET A 460 17.15 7.87 6.95
N VAL A 461 16.23 8.22 7.83
CA VAL A 461 16.53 8.69 9.18
C VAL A 461 17.26 7.60 9.98
N LEU A 462 16.81 6.35 9.91
CA LEU A 462 17.49 5.23 10.56
C LEU A 462 18.88 4.98 9.99
N LYS A 463 19.04 5.04 8.68
CA LYS A 463 20.36 4.96 8.03
C LYS A 463 21.32 6.01 8.59
N GLU A 464 20.86 7.25 8.66
CA GLU A 464 21.67 8.36 9.19
C GLU A 464 22.00 8.15 10.68
N GLN A 465 21.05 7.71 11.48
CA GLN A 465 21.29 7.38 12.89
C GLN A 465 22.35 6.29 13.04
N ILE A 466 22.28 5.20 12.28
CA ILE A 466 23.27 4.12 12.33
C ILE A 466 24.65 4.65 11.90
N ARG A 467 24.71 5.48 10.87
CA ARG A 467 25.93 6.09 10.37
C ARG A 467 26.61 6.99 11.42
N VAL A 468 25.81 7.83 12.11
CA VAL A 468 26.33 8.77 13.12
C VAL A 468 26.82 8.04 14.37
N ILE A 469 26.12 6.98 14.80
CA ILE A 469 26.48 6.22 16.00
C ILE A 469 27.77 5.44 15.81
N LYS A 470 28.18 5.11 14.59
CA LYS A 470 29.38 4.33 14.24
C LYS A 470 29.48 3.06 15.09
N LEU A 471 28.62 2.10 14.77
CA LEU A 471 28.54 0.84 15.50
C LEU A 471 29.83 0.02 15.34
N GLU A 472 30.32 -0.52 16.45
CA GLU A 472 31.41 -1.50 16.45
C GLU A 472 30.92 -2.86 15.95
N GLU A 473 31.83 -3.73 15.52
CA GLU A 473 31.47 -5.04 14.95
C GLU A 473 30.62 -5.90 15.91
N GLY A 474 30.94 -5.88 17.20
CA GLY A 474 30.15 -6.55 18.24
C GLY A 474 28.74 -5.98 18.38
N GLU A 475 28.60 -4.65 18.30
CA GLU A 475 27.32 -3.95 18.37
C GLU A 475 26.46 -4.18 17.11
N VAL A 476 27.08 -4.28 15.93
CA VAL A 476 26.39 -4.67 14.69
C VAL A 476 25.81 -6.06 14.81
N ARG A 477 26.59 -7.01 15.36
CA ARG A 477 26.09 -8.39 15.61
C ARG A 477 24.96 -8.39 16.63
N TYR A 478 25.05 -7.58 17.68
CA TYR A 478 23.98 -7.43 18.66
C TYR A 478 22.72 -6.83 18.01
N LEU A 479 22.84 -5.79 17.20
CA LEU A 479 21.71 -5.20 16.48
C LEU A 479 21.06 -6.22 15.54
N LYS A 480 21.83 -6.99 14.76
CA LYS A 480 21.33 -8.07 13.90
C LYS A 480 20.52 -9.08 14.69
N LYS A 481 21.00 -9.48 15.87
CA LYS A 481 20.35 -10.42 16.79
C LYS A 481 19.01 -9.88 17.29
N VAL A 482 18.99 -8.65 17.79
CA VAL A 482 17.76 -8.02 18.31
C VAL A 482 16.73 -7.78 17.23
N VAL A 483 17.16 -7.44 16.02
CA VAL A 483 16.28 -7.21 14.86
C VAL A 483 15.66 -8.52 14.38
N LEU A 484 16.41 -9.62 14.32
CA LEU A 484 15.91 -10.90 13.84
C LEU A 484 14.94 -11.56 14.84
N PHE A 485 15.33 -11.64 16.10
CA PHE A 485 14.55 -12.39 17.11
C PHE A 485 13.58 -11.52 17.89
N GLY A 486 13.69 -10.20 17.82
CA GLY A 486 12.80 -9.26 18.52
C GLY A 486 12.73 -9.54 20.02
N SER A 487 11.52 -9.83 20.52
CA SER A 487 11.26 -10.13 21.94
C SER A 487 11.48 -11.60 22.33
N ASN A 488 11.82 -12.49 21.40
CA ASN A 488 12.03 -13.91 21.72
C ASN A 488 13.35 -14.10 22.48
N ALA A 489 13.26 -14.11 23.82
CA ALA A 489 14.43 -14.18 24.70
C ALA A 489 15.15 -15.54 24.60
N GLU A 490 14.42 -16.65 24.33
CA GLU A 490 14.99 -18.00 24.23
C GLU A 490 15.88 -18.12 22.99
N ARG A 491 15.38 -17.72 21.81
CA ARG A 491 16.17 -17.73 20.59
C ARG A 491 17.32 -16.72 20.63
N ARG A 492 17.16 -15.59 21.32
CA ARG A 492 18.27 -14.65 21.55
C ARG A 492 19.37 -15.26 22.39
N LYS A 493 19.05 -16.04 23.43
CA LYS A 493 20.05 -16.73 24.24
C LYS A 493 20.73 -17.88 23.49
N ALA A 494 19.99 -18.62 22.66
CA ALA A 494 20.53 -19.72 21.88
C ALA A 494 21.56 -19.28 20.82
N TRP A 495 21.49 -18.05 20.35
CA TRP A 495 22.53 -17.50 19.46
C TRP A 495 23.76 -17.07 20.26
N GLU A 496 24.59 -18.03 20.59
CA GLU A 496 25.76 -17.87 21.46
C GLU A 496 26.99 -17.21 20.82
N ASN A 497 27.01 -16.93 19.56
CA ASN A 497 28.18 -16.33 18.92
C ASN A 497 28.40 -14.87 19.33
N SER A 498 29.15 -14.69 20.43
CA SER A 498 29.94 -13.48 20.82
C SER A 498 29.33 -12.10 20.51
N SER A 499 28.00 -11.97 20.53
CA SER A 499 27.34 -10.68 20.46
C SER A 499 27.32 -10.08 21.88
N PHE A 500 28.28 -9.23 22.16
CA PHE A 500 28.35 -8.51 23.42
C PHE A 500 27.20 -7.50 23.49
N VAL A 501 26.40 -7.61 24.55
CA VAL A 501 25.56 -6.48 24.94
C VAL A 501 26.54 -5.35 25.29
N PRO A 502 26.39 -4.14 24.71
CA PRO A 502 27.27 -3.03 25.05
C PRO A 502 27.33 -2.83 26.56
N GLU A 503 28.52 -2.62 27.11
CA GLU A 503 28.70 -2.39 28.56
C GLU A 503 28.04 -1.07 28.99
N ASP A 504 28.01 -0.09 28.10
CA ASP A 504 27.29 1.16 28.29
C ASP A 504 25.79 0.96 28.09
N ALA A 505 25.01 1.13 29.17
CA ALA A 505 23.56 1.02 29.19
C ALA A 505 22.88 2.02 28.23
N LEU A 506 23.46 3.22 28.03
CA LEU A 506 22.95 4.22 27.09
C LEU A 506 23.11 3.75 25.65
N ARG A 507 24.26 3.17 25.34
CA ARG A 507 24.57 2.60 24.03
C ARG A 507 23.65 1.42 23.70
N ALA A 508 23.47 0.52 24.65
CA ALA A 508 22.51 -0.59 24.52
C ALA A 508 21.09 -0.09 24.26
N ALA A 509 20.63 0.93 25.01
CA ALA A 509 19.31 1.54 24.83
C ALA A 509 19.14 2.21 23.45
N GLN A 510 20.18 2.84 22.91
CA GLN A 510 20.18 3.42 21.56
C GLN A 510 20.00 2.33 20.49
N ILE A 511 20.76 1.25 20.58
CA ILE A 511 20.69 0.12 19.63
C ILE A 511 19.32 -0.56 19.69
N GLU A 512 18.80 -0.79 20.90
CA GLU A 512 17.43 -1.31 21.06
C GLU A 512 16.36 -0.34 20.55
N GLY A 513 16.56 0.98 20.69
CA GLY A 513 15.68 2.00 20.13
C GLY A 513 15.61 1.94 18.60
N ILE A 514 16.75 1.76 17.94
CA ILE A 514 16.83 1.55 16.47
C ILE A 514 16.08 0.28 16.08
N SER A 515 16.34 -0.84 16.76
CA SER A 515 15.69 -2.13 16.45
C SER A 515 14.17 -2.04 16.60
N ARG A 516 13.65 -1.42 17.67
CA ARG A 516 12.21 -1.24 17.91
C ARG A 516 11.55 -0.42 16.80
N ARG A 517 12.21 0.63 16.30
CA ARG A 517 11.69 1.43 15.17
C ARG A 517 11.64 0.61 13.88
N MET A 518 12.68 -0.15 13.58
CA MET A 518 12.71 -1.03 12.40
C MET A 518 11.61 -2.10 12.47
N ILE A 519 11.50 -2.78 13.61
CA ILE A 519 10.47 -3.79 13.85
C ILE A 519 9.07 -3.19 13.71
N GLY A 520 8.82 -2.00 14.27
CA GLY A 520 7.54 -1.29 14.16
C GLY A 520 7.17 -0.95 12.71
N MET A 521 8.13 -0.47 11.91
CA MET A 521 7.91 -0.17 10.50
C MET A 521 7.58 -1.44 9.70
N ILE A 522 8.38 -2.48 9.82
CA ILE A 522 8.16 -3.74 9.10
C ILE A 522 6.85 -4.41 9.54
N ARG A 523 6.53 -4.41 10.82
CA ARG A 523 5.24 -4.91 11.34
C ARG A 523 4.06 -4.18 10.70
N SER A 524 4.18 -2.88 10.48
CA SER A 524 3.15 -2.09 9.79
C SER A 524 3.03 -2.47 8.32
N VAL A 525 4.15 -2.63 7.61
CA VAL A 525 4.17 -3.06 6.19
C VAL A 525 3.67 -4.50 6.04
N SER A 526 4.02 -5.40 6.95
CA SER A 526 3.62 -6.82 6.89
C SER A 526 2.11 -7.04 7.05
N LYS A 527 1.39 -6.05 7.56
CA LYS A 527 -0.09 -6.07 7.62
C LYS A 527 -0.75 -5.85 6.25
N PHE A 528 -0.03 -5.34 5.25
CA PHE A 528 -0.60 -5.12 3.92
C PHE A 528 -0.78 -6.44 3.14
N PRO A 529 -1.97 -6.70 2.58
CA PRO A 529 -2.25 -7.95 1.84
C PRO A 529 -1.32 -8.16 0.64
N THR A 530 -0.99 -7.07 -0.08
CA THR A 530 -0.07 -7.11 -1.22
C THR A 530 1.35 -7.52 -0.82
N TYR A 531 1.84 -7.02 0.32
CA TYR A 531 3.12 -7.43 0.88
C TYR A 531 3.09 -8.92 1.25
N ARG A 532 2.10 -9.34 2.03
CA ARG A 532 1.96 -10.73 2.51
C ARG A 532 1.88 -11.73 1.35
N ARG A 533 1.15 -11.40 0.28
CA ARG A 533 1.07 -12.24 -0.92
C ARG A 533 2.43 -12.41 -1.60
N ARG A 534 3.22 -11.34 -1.73
CA ARG A 534 4.56 -11.40 -2.31
C ARG A 534 5.53 -12.15 -1.40
N PHE A 535 5.48 -11.86 -0.10
CA PHE A 535 6.34 -12.49 0.89
C PHE A 535 6.07 -14.00 1.02
N ARG A 536 4.82 -14.45 0.79
CA ARG A 536 4.49 -15.87 0.72
C ARG A 536 5.26 -16.61 -0.39
N GLN A 537 5.55 -15.95 -1.49
CA GLN A 537 6.37 -16.54 -2.55
C GLN A 537 7.81 -16.74 -2.09
N VAL A 538 8.34 -15.78 -1.33
CA VAL A 538 9.67 -15.89 -0.70
C VAL A 538 9.71 -17.09 0.26
N VAL A 539 8.73 -17.20 1.15
CA VAL A 539 8.67 -18.31 2.11
C VAL A 539 8.56 -19.67 1.41
N LYS A 540 7.75 -19.77 0.35
CA LYS A 540 7.68 -21.01 -0.46
C LYS A 540 9.00 -21.34 -1.15
N SER A 541 9.72 -20.35 -1.66
CA SER A 541 11.06 -20.53 -2.25
C SER A 541 12.06 -21.02 -1.21
N LEU A 542 12.01 -20.47 0.01
CA LEU A 542 12.86 -20.90 1.12
C LEU A 542 12.55 -22.33 1.58
N ILE A 543 11.28 -22.74 1.61
CA ILE A 543 10.89 -24.13 1.91
C ILE A 543 11.44 -25.08 0.84
N SER A 544 11.24 -24.77 -0.44
CA SER A 544 11.78 -25.59 -1.53
C SER A 544 13.31 -25.68 -1.48
N TYR A 545 13.99 -24.61 -1.05
CA TYR A 545 15.43 -24.60 -0.85
C TYR A 545 15.83 -25.56 0.28
N SER A 546 15.19 -25.47 1.45
CA SER A 546 15.48 -26.32 2.61
C SER A 546 15.17 -27.82 2.36
N GLU A 547 14.14 -28.13 1.57
CA GLU A 547 13.80 -29.50 1.17
C GLU A 547 14.83 -30.07 0.19
N GLY A 548 15.28 -29.29 -0.79
CA GLY A 548 16.32 -29.68 -1.74
C GLY A 548 17.68 -29.95 -1.08
N GLU A 549 18.02 -29.26 -0.02
CA GLU A 549 19.23 -29.50 0.78
C GLU A 549 19.11 -30.77 1.63
N ALA A 550 17.92 -31.02 2.20
CA ALA A 550 17.65 -32.23 2.95
C ALA A 550 17.79 -33.52 2.08
N ASP A 551 17.33 -33.46 0.82
CA ASP A 551 17.45 -34.56 -0.14
C ASP A 551 18.91 -34.81 -0.55
N LEU A 552 19.71 -33.74 -0.70
CA LEU A 552 21.15 -33.87 -1.03
C LEU A 552 21.97 -34.43 0.12
N THR A 553 21.66 -34.05 1.36
CA THR A 553 22.35 -34.61 2.55
C THR A 553 21.98 -36.07 2.80
N THR A 554 20.73 -36.46 2.56
CA THR A 554 20.28 -37.87 2.67
C THR A 554 20.91 -38.72 1.57
N SER A 555 21.05 -38.23 0.35
CA SER A 555 21.70 -38.99 -0.75
C SER A 555 23.20 -39.15 -0.57
N ASN A 556 23.87 -38.20 0.10
CA ASN A 556 25.30 -38.27 0.41
C ASN A 556 25.57 -39.19 1.61
N SER A 557 24.67 -39.24 2.60
CA SER A 557 24.81 -40.17 3.74
C SER A 557 24.56 -41.61 3.32
N THR A 558 23.64 -41.88 2.39
CA THR A 558 23.44 -43.24 1.82
C THR A 558 24.60 -43.68 0.94
N LYS A 559 25.29 -42.78 0.26
CA LYS A 559 26.51 -43.10 -0.50
C LYS A 559 27.72 -43.40 0.40
N SER A 560 27.82 -42.74 1.54
CA SER A 560 28.92 -42.98 2.49
C SER A 560 28.75 -44.28 3.28
N VAL A 561 27.53 -44.73 3.53
CA VAL A 561 27.25 -46.04 4.18
C VAL A 561 27.47 -47.19 3.23
N SER A 562 27.17 -47.05 1.94
CA SER A 562 27.41 -48.09 0.94
C SER A 562 28.88 -48.28 0.56
N SER A 563 29.77 -47.33 0.92
CA SER A 563 31.22 -47.47 0.71
C SER A 563 31.98 -48.09 1.90
N ILE A 564 31.31 -48.28 3.05
CA ILE A 564 31.90 -48.92 4.24
C ILE A 564 31.57 -50.43 4.30
N GLU A 565 30.57 -50.92 3.56
CA GLU A 565 30.23 -52.35 3.48
C GLU A 565 31.02 -53.14 2.41
N ASN A 566 31.93 -52.49 1.69
CA ASN A 566 32.75 -53.14 0.65
C ASN A 566 34.28 -53.03 0.92
N VAL A 567 34.71 -53.10 2.18
CA VAL A 567 36.12 -53.28 2.53
C VAL A 567 36.31 -54.53 3.40
#